data_666856364399050913f0d509a2b35e58
#
_entry.id   666856364399050913f0d509a2b35e58
#
_cell.length_a   1.000
_cell.length_b   1.000
_cell.length_c   1.000
_cell.angle_alpha   90.00
_cell.angle_beta   90.00
_cell.angle_gamma   90.00
#
_symmetry.space_group_name_H-M   'P 1'
#
loop_
_entity.id
_entity.type
_entity.pdbx_description
1 polymer ?
#
loop_
_entity_poly.entity_id
_entity_poly.type
_entity_poly.pdbx_seq_one_letter_code
_entity_poly.pdbx_strand_id
1 'polypeptide(L)'
;FEARQHYTPEVEYDYEEEEQLKLMYQAVYQLNDIEKALIFMYLEDKDYTEISETLGISEVNARVKMNRIKGKLKKILNPLA
;
A
#
# COMPACT_ATOMS: atom_id res chain seq x y z
N PHE A 1 -20.22 -26.88 -12.65
CA PHE A 1 -19.78 -26.12 -12.73
C PHE A 1 -19.69 -25.89 -12.89
N GLU A 2 -19.86 -26.05 -12.47
CA GLU A 2 -19.50 -25.35 -12.52
C GLU A 2 -18.99 -24.75 -12.60
N ALA A 3 -19.11 -24.99 -12.34
CA ALA A 3 -18.42 -24.10 -12.29
C ALA A 3 -17.96 -23.54 -12.52
N ARG A 4 -17.97 -23.65 -12.21
CA ARG A 4 -17.55 -22.73 -12.40
C ARG A 4 -17.65 -21.95 -12.64
N GLN A 5 -18.15 -21.92 -12.47
CA GLN A 5 -18.11 -20.95 -12.60
C GLN A 5 -18.08 -20.18 -12.68
N HIS A 6 -18.23 -20.11 -12.43
CA HIS A 6 -18.06 -19.15 -12.57
C HIS A 6 -17.71 -18.45 -13.08
N TYR A 7 -18.07 -17.97 -13.23
CA TYR A 7 -17.69 -17.13 -13.68
C TYR A 7 -17.51 -16.06 -14.53
N THR A 8 -18.14 -15.09 -14.43
CA THR A 8 -17.45 -14.48 -15.52
C THR A 8 -17.51 -12.96 -15.42
N PRO A 9 -18.56 -12.33 -14.99
CA PRO A 9 -18.52 -10.93 -14.56
C PRO A 9 -17.52 -10.73 -13.43
N GLU A 10 -17.30 -11.75 -12.68
CA GLU A 10 -16.27 -11.75 -11.65
C GLU A 10 -14.88 -11.63 -12.26
N VAL A 11 -14.67 -12.25 -13.40
CA VAL A 11 -13.37 -12.16 -14.08
C VAL A 11 -13.08 -10.74 -14.51
N GLU A 12 -14.05 -10.05 -15.08
CA GLU A 12 -13.85 -8.65 -15.47
C GLU A 12 -13.60 -7.74 -14.28
N TYR A 13 -14.32 -7.97 -13.21
CA TYR A 13 -14.16 -7.23 -11.98
C TYR A 13 -12.77 -7.46 -11.38
N ASP A 14 -12.35 -8.72 -11.34
CA ASP A 14 -11.04 -9.09 -10.82
C ASP A 14 -9.91 -8.51 -11.65
N TYR A 15 -10.12 -8.37 -12.94
CA TYR A 15 -9.13 -7.81 -13.83
C TYR A 15 -8.85 -6.34 -13.50
N GLU A 16 -9.90 -5.59 -13.23
CA GLU A 16 -9.75 -4.19 -12.84
C GLU A 16 -9.04 -4.07 -11.50
N GLU A 17 -9.42 -4.92 -10.55
CA GLU A 17 -8.77 -4.92 -9.24
C GLU A 17 -7.30 -5.31 -9.36
N GLU A 18 -6.98 -6.27 -10.21
CA GLU A 18 -5.60 -6.66 -10.45
C GLU A 18 -4.77 -5.49 -10.99
N GLU A 19 -5.34 -4.73 -11.90
CA GLU A 19 -4.65 -3.56 -12.46
C GLU A 19 -4.36 -2.53 -11.38
N GLN A 20 -5.34 -2.27 -10.53
CA GLN A 20 -5.17 -1.32 -9.43
C GLN A 20 -4.12 -1.81 -8.44
N LEU A 21 -4.12 -3.09 -8.12
CA LEU A 21 -3.11 -3.67 -7.25
C LEU A 21 -1.71 -3.56 -7.84
N LYS A 22 -1.58 -3.80 -9.13
CA LYS A 22 -0.29 -3.64 -9.81
C LYS A 22 0.22 -2.21 -9.68
N LEU A 23 -0.64 -1.24 -9.92
CA LEU A 23 -0.28 0.16 -9.80
C LEU A 23 0.15 0.50 -8.38
N MET A 24 -0.58 -0.03 -7.40
CA MET A 24 -0.24 0.18 -5.99
C MET A 24 1.15 -0.39 -5.68
N TYR A 25 1.42 -1.62 -6.09
CA TYR A 25 2.73 -2.23 -5.86
C TYR A 25 3.85 -1.46 -6.55
N GLN A 26 3.61 -1.02 -7.77
CA GLN A 26 4.60 -0.22 -8.49
C GLN A 26 4.89 1.09 -7.76
N ALA A 27 3.85 1.72 -7.23
CA ALA A 27 4.00 2.94 -6.45
C ALA A 27 4.82 2.69 -5.18
N VAL A 28 4.52 1.60 -4.47
CA VAL A 28 5.25 1.25 -3.26
C VAL A 28 6.72 0.98 -3.56
N TYR A 29 7.03 0.35 -4.67
CA TYR A 29 8.40 0.07 -5.04
C TYR A 29 9.22 1.33 -5.38
N GLN A 30 8.58 2.46 -5.61
CA GLN A 30 9.27 3.73 -5.79
C GLN A 30 9.68 4.38 -4.48
N LEU A 31 9.22 3.84 -3.36
CA LEU A 31 9.60 4.35 -2.04
C LEU A 31 10.99 3.84 -1.66
N ASN A 32 11.65 4.56 -0.73
CA ASN A 32 12.93 4.07 -0.21
C ASN A 32 12.70 2.93 0.80
N ASP A 33 13.78 2.32 1.28
CA ASP A 33 13.66 1.13 2.12
C ASP A 33 12.93 1.39 3.43
N ILE A 34 13.20 2.51 4.08
CA ILE A 34 12.51 2.89 5.33
C ILE A 34 11.04 3.10 5.09
N GLU A 35 10.71 3.78 4.01
CA GLU A 35 9.31 4.05 3.65
C GLU A 35 8.57 2.75 3.33
N LYS A 36 9.22 1.83 2.61
CA LYS A 36 8.63 0.53 2.33
C LYS A 36 8.36 -0.25 3.60
N ALA A 37 9.33 -0.28 4.51
CA ALA A 37 9.16 -0.98 5.78
C ALA A 37 8.00 -0.39 6.56
N LEU A 38 7.91 0.93 6.60
CA LEU A 38 6.86 1.61 7.33
C LEU A 38 5.48 1.27 6.76
N ILE A 39 5.32 1.34 5.45
CA ILE A 39 4.02 1.08 4.82
C ILE A 39 3.61 -0.38 4.98
N PHE A 40 4.56 -1.32 4.88
CA PHE A 40 4.24 -2.73 5.06
C PHE A 40 3.82 -3.03 6.51
N MET A 41 4.49 -2.44 7.49
CA MET A 41 4.09 -2.60 8.88
C MET A 41 2.71 -2.00 9.14
N TYR A 42 2.44 -0.85 8.57
CA TYR A 42 1.14 -0.22 8.68
C TYR A 42 0.03 -1.11 8.09
N LEU A 43 0.29 -1.71 6.94
CA LEU A 43 -0.68 -2.61 6.29
C LEU A 43 -0.89 -3.90 7.07
N GLU A 44 0.09 -4.28 7.90
CA GLU A 44 -0.03 -5.44 8.79
C GLU A 44 -0.69 -5.10 10.12
N ASP A 45 -1.27 -3.91 10.23
CA ASP A 45 -1.97 -3.45 11.43
C ASP A 45 -1.06 -3.30 12.65
N LYS A 46 0.23 -3.05 12.44
CA LYS A 46 1.14 -2.72 13.53
C LYS A 46 0.85 -1.30 14.02
N ASP A 47 0.86 -1.10 15.32
CA ASP A 47 0.66 0.26 15.84
C ASP A 47 1.97 1.05 15.78
N TYR A 48 1.88 2.36 16.00
CA TYR A 48 3.03 3.23 15.88
C TYR A 48 4.08 2.99 16.95
N THR A 49 3.69 2.47 18.11
CA THR A 49 4.65 2.09 19.15
C THR A 49 5.56 0.98 18.62
N GLU A 50 4.96 -0.05 18.04
CA GLU A 50 5.70 -1.19 17.51
C GLU A 50 6.54 -0.77 16.30
N ILE A 51 5.98 0.04 15.42
CA ILE A 51 6.69 0.55 14.24
C ILE A 51 7.90 1.37 14.67
N SER A 52 7.73 2.26 15.63
CA SER A 52 8.83 3.12 16.08
C SER A 52 9.95 2.30 16.71
N GLU A 53 9.61 1.30 17.50
CA GLU A 53 10.60 0.41 18.12
C GLU A 53 11.37 -0.39 17.08
N THR A 54 10.66 -0.92 16.10
CA THR A 54 11.29 -1.75 15.07
C THR A 54 12.20 -0.93 14.17
N LEU A 55 11.78 0.28 13.79
CA LEU A 55 12.54 1.12 12.86
C LEU A 55 13.53 2.05 13.55
N GLY A 56 13.48 2.13 14.89
CA GLY A 56 14.39 2.98 15.64
C GLY A 56 14.12 4.47 15.48
N ILE A 57 12.86 4.85 15.30
CA ILE A 57 12.44 6.25 15.18
C ILE A 57 11.36 6.53 16.21
N SER A 58 11.08 7.81 16.46
CA SER A 58 10.01 8.18 17.38
C SER A 58 8.65 7.93 16.74
N GLU A 59 7.60 7.79 17.58
CA GLU A 59 6.24 7.64 17.07
C GLU A 59 5.79 8.86 16.27
N VAL A 60 6.16 10.05 16.74
CA VAL A 60 5.84 11.28 16.01
C VAL A 60 6.48 11.25 14.63
N ASN A 61 7.75 10.85 14.58
CA ASN A 61 8.48 10.77 13.32
C ASN A 61 7.84 9.72 12.38
N ALA A 62 7.41 8.60 12.95
CA ALA A 62 6.73 7.56 12.18
C ALA A 62 5.44 8.09 11.54
N ARG A 63 4.65 8.86 12.30
CA ARG A 63 3.43 9.45 11.78
C ARG A 63 3.70 10.48 10.69
N VAL A 64 4.70 11.32 10.90
CA VAL A 64 5.09 12.32 9.89
C VAL A 64 5.53 11.62 8.60
N LYS A 65 6.36 10.58 8.73
CA LYS A 65 6.80 9.81 7.56
C LYS A 65 5.64 9.13 6.86
N MET A 66 4.70 8.57 7.61
CA MET A 66 3.53 7.92 7.04
C MET A 66 2.69 8.92 6.24
N ASN A 67 2.50 10.11 6.76
CA ASN A 67 1.75 11.14 6.03
C ASN A 67 2.45 11.52 4.73
N ARG A 68 3.76 11.59 4.74
CA ARG A 68 4.55 11.87 3.52
C ARG A 68 4.43 10.73 2.52
N ILE A 69 4.47 9.50 3.01
CA ILE A 69 4.32 8.32 2.15
C ILE A 69 2.94 8.34 1.48
N LYS A 70 1.89 8.61 2.25
CA LYS A 70 0.54 8.70 1.70
C LYS A 70 0.46 9.77 0.62
N GLY A 71 1.11 10.90 0.84
CA GLY A 71 1.18 11.97 -0.16
C GLY A 71 1.89 11.52 -1.43
N LYS A 72 3.02 10.84 -1.28
CA LYS A 72 3.77 10.32 -2.43
C LYS A 72 2.95 9.32 -3.23
N LEU A 73 2.33 8.37 -2.53
CA LEU A 73 1.52 7.35 -3.19
C LEU A 73 0.34 7.97 -3.93
N LYS A 74 -0.28 8.95 -3.30
CA LYS A 74 -1.41 9.65 -3.94
C LYS A 74 -0.97 10.32 -5.23
N LYS A 75 0.19 10.96 -5.23
CA LYS A 75 0.72 11.63 -6.43
C LYS A 75 1.07 10.62 -7.53
N ILE A 76 1.64 9.48 -7.15
CA ILE A 76 2.03 8.47 -8.12
C ILE A 76 0.80 7.82 -8.75
N LEU A 77 -0.21 7.52 -7.91
CA LEU A 77 -1.42 6.83 -8.38
C LEU A 77 -2.39 7.77 -9.07
N ASN A 78 -2.31 9.07 -8.82
CA ASN A 78 -3.23 10.05 -9.39
C ASN A 78 -2.48 11.34 -9.71
N PRO A 79 -1.62 11.31 -10.73
CA PRO A 79 -0.77 12.46 -11.04
C PRO A 79 -1.51 13.71 -11.49
N LEU A 80 -2.79 13.57 -11.83
CA LEU A 80 -3.59 14.72 -12.26
C LEU A 80 -4.38 15.35 -11.11
N ALA A 81 -4.30 14.77 -9.94
CA ALA A 81 -5.01 15.30 -8.78
C ALA A 81 -4.28 16.49 -8.14
#